data_b69bfae7824ec2cddbe581df0491b1ab
#
_entry.id   b69bfae7824ec2cddbe581df0491b1ab
#
_cell.length_a   1.000
_cell.length_b   1.000
_cell.length_c   1.000
_cell.angle_alpha   90.00
_cell.angle_beta   90.00
_cell.angle_gamma   90.00
#
_symmetry.space_group_name_H-M   'P 1'
#
loop_
_entity.id
_entity.type
_entity.pdbx_description
1 polymer ?
#
loop_
_entity_poly.entity_id
_entity_poly.type
_entity_poly.pdbx_seq_one_letter_code
_entity_poly.pdbx_strand_id
1 'polypeptide(L)'
;LLGIIGILYALRSLISIILLTFIFTFLVVQLTNYIRRYVKIPSQLIVIATYLLFIGFIYLAVTIYVPKLAIQTEAMINSLLRFYQHPPHGAQDLIHYIDRYFGKVDIMQQFKGSFGIALGYLKSLGSIGFTFVMSLLLSFFFTIEKDDLYGFSKGFLSGPFAWLFEDIYHFAKIFVNTFGVVLEAQFVIAVVNTVITTICLAIM
;
A
#
# COMPACT_ATOMS: atom_id res chain seq x y z
N LEU A 1 19.62 22.11 -16.21
CA LEU A 1 18.17 21.79 -16.09
C LEU A 1 17.85 20.40 -16.65
N LEU A 2 18.28 20.07 -17.90
CA LEU A 2 18.06 18.75 -18.53
C LEU A 2 18.65 17.58 -17.74
N GLY A 3 19.83 17.75 -17.13
CA GLY A 3 20.45 16.72 -16.27
C GLY A 3 19.63 16.43 -15.00
N ILE A 4 19.07 17.47 -14.38
CA ILE A 4 18.21 17.33 -13.19
C ILE A 4 16.91 16.60 -13.55
N ILE A 5 16.31 16.93 -14.69
CA ILE A 5 15.09 16.25 -15.19
C ILE A 5 15.39 14.78 -15.49
N GLY A 6 16.54 14.46 -16.09
CA GLY A 6 16.97 13.10 -16.36
C GLY A 6 17.19 12.28 -15.07
N ILE A 7 17.81 12.88 -14.05
CA ILE A 7 18.00 12.26 -12.73
C ILE A 7 16.66 12.03 -12.03
N LEU A 8 15.76 13.02 -12.03
CA LEU A 8 14.43 12.88 -11.47
C LEU A 8 13.60 11.80 -12.17
N TYR A 9 13.72 11.67 -13.48
CA TYR A 9 13.04 10.62 -14.24
C TYR A 9 13.59 9.22 -13.93
N ALA A 10 14.92 9.08 -13.80
CA ALA A 10 15.55 7.84 -13.41
C ALA A 10 15.22 7.45 -11.95
N LEU A 11 15.14 8.44 -11.06
CA LEU A 11 14.77 8.25 -9.65
C LEU A 11 13.28 7.97 -9.45
N ARG A 12 12.41 8.23 -10.42
CA ARG A 12 10.96 8.04 -10.31
C ARG A 12 10.57 6.62 -9.87
N SER A 13 11.25 5.61 -10.40
CA SER A 13 10.98 4.22 -10.02
C SER A 13 11.49 3.89 -8.61
N LEU A 14 12.53 4.59 -8.14
CA LEU A 14 13.09 4.42 -6.80
C LEU A 14 12.28 5.19 -5.73
N ILE A 15 11.59 6.26 -6.11
CA ILE A 15 10.79 7.08 -5.17
C ILE A 15 9.74 6.22 -4.46
N SER A 16 9.08 5.32 -5.19
CA SER A 16 8.09 4.42 -4.61
C SER A 16 8.69 3.47 -3.57
N ILE A 17 9.88 2.92 -3.84
CA ILE A 17 10.60 2.04 -2.91
C ILE A 17 11.02 2.83 -1.67
N ILE A 18 11.59 4.03 -1.85
CA ILE A 18 12.06 4.89 -0.76
C ILE A 18 10.89 5.31 0.13
N LEU A 19 9.78 5.78 -0.49
CA LEU A 19 8.60 6.22 0.26
C LEU A 19 7.98 5.06 1.04
N LEU A 20 7.84 3.90 0.41
CA LEU A 20 7.27 2.72 1.05
C LEU A 20 8.16 2.19 2.17
N THR A 21 9.49 2.20 1.96
CA THR A 21 10.49 1.88 2.98
C THR A 21 10.35 2.80 4.20
N PHE A 22 10.22 4.11 3.95
CA PHE A 22 10.01 5.09 5.01
C PHE A 22 8.72 4.82 5.80
N ILE A 23 7.62 4.56 5.10
CA ILE A 23 6.31 4.24 5.73
C ILE A 23 6.44 3.01 6.62
N PHE A 24 7.00 1.91 6.10
CA PHE A 24 7.18 0.69 6.88
C PHE A 24 8.10 0.90 8.09
N THR A 25 9.25 1.57 7.88
CA THR A 25 10.18 1.87 8.97
C THR A 25 9.50 2.68 10.07
N PHE A 26 8.77 3.72 9.69
CA PHE A 26 8.02 4.56 10.63
C PHE A 26 6.99 3.74 11.43
N LEU A 27 6.15 2.97 10.73
CA LEU A 27 5.12 2.14 11.39
C LEU A 27 5.71 1.10 12.34
N VAL A 28 6.79 0.41 11.90
CA VAL A 28 7.43 -0.62 12.74
C VAL A 28 8.12 -0.01 13.95
N VAL A 29 8.80 1.14 13.79
CA VAL A 29 9.41 1.86 14.90
C VAL A 29 8.34 2.32 15.90
N GLN A 30 7.24 2.88 15.41
CA GLN A 30 6.13 3.32 16.25
C GLN A 30 5.50 2.15 17.01
N LEU A 31 5.24 1.04 16.32
CA LEU A 31 4.71 -0.18 16.93
C LEU A 31 5.69 -0.75 17.97
N THR A 32 6.98 -0.79 17.66
CA THR A 32 8.03 -1.25 18.58
C THR A 32 8.06 -0.40 19.85
N ASN A 33 7.98 0.94 19.70
CA ASN A 33 7.95 1.86 20.83
C ASN A 33 6.68 1.68 21.67
N TYR A 34 5.54 1.40 21.04
CA TYR A 34 4.28 1.13 21.73
C TYR A 34 4.35 -0.17 22.52
N ILE A 35 4.84 -1.26 21.93
CA ILE A 35 4.97 -2.58 22.58
C ILE A 35 5.95 -2.50 23.77
N ARG A 36 7.06 -1.79 23.63
CA ARG A 36 8.06 -1.62 24.68
C ARG A 36 7.55 -0.91 25.94
N ARG A 37 6.45 -0.18 25.86
CA ARG A 37 5.79 0.42 27.02
C ARG A 37 5.16 -0.63 27.93
N TYR A 38 4.75 -1.78 27.35
CA TYR A 38 4.05 -2.85 28.08
C TYR A 38 4.95 -4.05 28.36
N VAL A 39 5.95 -4.29 27.54
CA VAL A 39 6.79 -5.50 27.61
C VAL A 39 8.26 -5.12 27.58
N LYS A 40 9.03 -5.64 28.55
CA LYS A 40 10.48 -5.41 28.67
C LYS A 40 11.28 -6.40 27.80
N ILE A 41 11.07 -6.35 26.48
CA ILE A 41 11.78 -7.16 25.49
C ILE A 41 12.78 -6.26 24.74
N PRO A 42 13.94 -6.76 24.33
CA PRO A 42 14.88 -6.02 23.50
C PRO A 42 14.22 -5.62 22.16
N SER A 43 14.47 -4.39 21.71
CA SER A 43 13.83 -3.81 20.51
C SER A 43 14.03 -4.67 19.26
N GLN A 44 15.19 -5.30 19.12
CA GLN A 44 15.52 -6.15 17.98
C GLN A 44 14.58 -7.35 17.84
N LEU A 45 14.23 -8.02 18.96
CA LEU A 45 13.30 -9.16 18.94
C LEU A 45 11.88 -8.73 18.55
N ILE A 46 11.44 -7.58 19.04
CA ILE A 46 10.12 -7.02 18.66
C ILE A 46 10.09 -6.71 17.16
N VAL A 47 11.15 -6.11 16.64
CA VAL A 47 11.29 -5.79 15.22
C VAL A 47 11.21 -7.07 14.38
N ILE A 48 12.03 -8.07 14.69
CA ILE A 48 12.04 -9.36 13.98
C ILE A 48 10.67 -10.03 14.02
N ALA A 49 10.03 -10.09 15.19
CA ALA A 49 8.70 -10.68 15.36
C ALA A 49 7.65 -9.93 14.52
N THR A 50 7.71 -8.60 14.50
CA THR A 50 6.81 -7.76 13.69
C THR A 50 6.96 -8.04 12.20
N TYR A 51 8.18 -8.11 11.68
CA TYR A 51 8.40 -8.42 10.27
C TYR A 51 8.00 -9.84 9.90
N LEU A 52 8.26 -10.83 10.76
CA LEU A 52 7.78 -12.21 10.56
C LEU A 52 6.25 -12.26 10.52
N LEU A 53 5.57 -11.51 11.38
CA LEU A 53 4.12 -11.41 11.38
C LEU A 53 3.62 -10.75 10.08
N PHE A 54 4.26 -9.69 9.60
CA PHE A 54 3.93 -9.07 8.31
C PHE A 54 4.10 -10.04 7.14
N ILE A 55 5.22 -10.76 7.08
CA ILE A 55 5.48 -11.75 6.03
C ILE A 55 4.44 -12.87 6.08
N GLY A 56 4.12 -13.37 7.28
CA GLY A 56 3.08 -14.39 7.46
C GLY A 56 1.71 -13.90 7.01
N PHE A 57 1.34 -12.66 7.34
CA PHE A 57 0.09 -12.05 6.91
C PHE A 57 0.01 -11.90 5.39
N ILE A 58 1.09 -11.44 4.76
CA ILE A 58 1.17 -11.31 3.29
C ILE A 58 1.06 -12.69 2.63
N TYR A 59 1.78 -13.69 3.16
CA TYR A 59 1.70 -15.06 2.65
C TYR A 59 0.26 -15.59 2.70
N LEU A 60 -0.43 -15.43 3.82
CA LEU A 60 -1.84 -15.82 3.97
C LEU A 60 -2.75 -15.02 3.01
N ALA A 61 -2.52 -13.72 2.89
CA ALA A 61 -3.28 -12.88 1.98
C ALA A 61 -3.13 -13.34 0.53
N VAL A 62 -1.90 -13.55 0.07
CA VAL A 62 -1.63 -13.94 -1.32
C VAL A 62 -2.13 -15.35 -1.62
N THR A 63 -1.92 -16.31 -0.72
CA THR A 63 -2.26 -17.72 -0.98
C THR A 63 -3.74 -18.02 -0.83
N ILE A 64 -4.44 -17.34 0.07
CA ILE A 64 -5.85 -17.64 0.39
C ILE A 64 -6.80 -16.62 -0.25
N TYR A 65 -6.53 -15.32 -0.07
CA TYR A 65 -7.49 -14.28 -0.47
C TYR A 65 -7.40 -13.91 -1.95
N VAL A 66 -6.20 -13.81 -2.52
CA VAL A 66 -6.05 -13.43 -3.94
C VAL A 66 -6.75 -14.44 -4.88
N PRO A 67 -6.59 -15.76 -4.75
CA PRO A 67 -7.31 -16.72 -5.59
C PRO A 67 -8.82 -16.64 -5.40
N LYS A 68 -9.29 -16.50 -4.16
CA LYS A 68 -10.73 -16.36 -3.87
C LYS A 68 -11.32 -15.11 -4.51
N LEU A 69 -10.63 -13.99 -4.41
CA LEU A 69 -11.07 -12.74 -5.04
C LEU A 69 -11.12 -12.87 -6.57
N ALA A 70 -10.13 -13.50 -7.18
CA ALA A 70 -10.11 -13.72 -8.62
C ALA A 70 -11.32 -14.54 -9.08
N ILE A 71 -11.61 -15.67 -8.41
CA ILE A 71 -12.75 -16.53 -8.73
C ILE A 71 -14.10 -15.81 -8.50
N GLN A 72 -14.22 -15.09 -7.39
CA GLN A 72 -15.44 -14.34 -7.06
C GLN A 72 -15.68 -13.20 -8.05
N THR A 73 -14.64 -12.50 -8.45
CA THR A 73 -14.73 -11.42 -9.44
C THR A 73 -15.17 -11.99 -10.80
N GLU A 74 -14.59 -13.11 -11.24
CA GLU A 74 -15.00 -13.79 -12.46
C GLU A 74 -16.47 -14.26 -12.41
N ALA A 75 -16.89 -14.85 -11.30
CA ALA A 75 -18.27 -15.29 -11.09
C ALA A 75 -19.25 -14.10 -11.11
N MET A 76 -18.89 -12.98 -10.47
CA MET A 76 -19.69 -11.75 -10.46
C MET A 76 -19.84 -11.18 -11.89
N ILE A 77 -18.75 -11.10 -12.63
CA ILE A 77 -18.76 -10.60 -14.01
C ILE A 77 -19.62 -11.51 -14.89
N ASN A 78 -19.46 -12.82 -14.80
CA ASN A 78 -20.25 -13.78 -15.55
C ASN A 78 -21.76 -13.69 -15.19
N SER A 79 -22.09 -13.43 -13.93
CA SER A 79 -23.48 -13.22 -13.48
C SER A 79 -24.08 -11.95 -14.06
N LEU A 80 -23.30 -10.84 -14.06
CA LEU A 80 -23.71 -9.58 -14.67
C LEU A 80 -23.90 -9.73 -16.20
N LEU A 81 -23.00 -10.46 -16.86
CA LEU A 81 -23.09 -10.72 -18.29
C LEU A 81 -24.32 -11.56 -18.63
N ARG A 82 -24.62 -12.59 -17.84
CA ARG A 82 -25.83 -13.42 -18.01
C ARG A 82 -27.10 -12.61 -17.78
N PHE A 83 -27.12 -11.75 -16.74
CA PHE A 83 -28.26 -10.87 -16.47
C PHE A 83 -28.53 -9.92 -17.64
N TYR A 84 -27.48 -9.37 -18.24
CA TYR A 84 -27.63 -8.48 -19.38
C TYR A 84 -28.06 -9.21 -20.67
N GLN A 85 -27.55 -10.43 -20.90
CA GLN A 85 -27.89 -11.25 -22.07
C GLN A 85 -29.28 -11.91 -21.97
N HIS A 86 -29.68 -12.29 -20.76
CA HIS A 86 -30.94 -12.99 -20.50
C HIS A 86 -31.65 -12.35 -19.29
N PRO A 87 -32.26 -11.16 -19.51
CA PRO A 87 -32.92 -10.46 -18.42
C PRO A 87 -34.12 -11.28 -17.93
N PRO A 88 -34.31 -11.43 -16.61
CA PRO A 88 -35.53 -12.05 -16.08
C PRO A 88 -36.78 -11.25 -16.44
N HIS A 89 -37.91 -11.92 -16.49
CA HIS A 89 -39.22 -11.31 -16.79
C HIS A 89 -39.45 -10.14 -15.80
N GLY A 90 -39.53 -8.90 -16.34
CA GLY A 90 -39.70 -7.66 -15.57
C GLY A 90 -38.47 -6.75 -15.53
N ALA A 91 -37.26 -7.24 -15.86
CA ALA A 91 -36.03 -6.41 -15.98
C ALA A 91 -35.81 -5.88 -17.41
N GLN A 92 -36.63 -6.29 -18.37
CA GLN A 92 -36.54 -5.87 -19.77
C GLN A 92 -36.74 -4.35 -19.92
N ASP A 93 -37.70 -3.78 -19.17
CA ASP A 93 -37.97 -2.34 -19.19
C ASP A 93 -36.77 -1.55 -18.63
N LEU A 94 -36.11 -2.07 -17.59
CA LEU A 94 -34.90 -1.48 -17.01
C LEU A 94 -33.73 -1.46 -18.01
N ILE A 95 -33.53 -2.53 -18.76
CA ILE A 95 -32.48 -2.62 -19.78
C ILE A 95 -32.79 -1.68 -20.93
N HIS A 96 -34.06 -1.60 -21.37
CA HIS A 96 -34.48 -0.63 -22.38
C HIS A 96 -34.31 0.83 -21.92
N TYR A 97 -34.51 1.12 -20.63
CA TYR A 97 -34.22 2.45 -20.05
C TYR A 97 -32.73 2.74 -20.06
N ILE A 98 -31.89 1.78 -19.68
CA ILE A 98 -30.43 1.92 -19.68
C ILE A 98 -29.92 2.13 -21.11
N ASP A 99 -30.37 1.35 -22.10
CA ASP A 99 -29.99 1.49 -23.50
C ASP A 99 -30.44 2.83 -24.10
N ARG A 100 -31.56 3.37 -23.64
CA ARG A 100 -32.08 4.67 -24.11
C ARG A 100 -31.31 5.87 -23.53
N TYR A 101 -30.88 5.80 -22.27
CA TYR A 101 -30.22 6.93 -21.58
C TYR A 101 -28.70 6.91 -21.75
N PHE A 102 -28.09 5.75 -21.82
CA PHE A 102 -26.63 5.63 -22.00
C PHE A 102 -26.19 5.41 -23.44
N GLY A 103 -27.16 5.38 -24.37
CA GLY A 103 -26.90 5.06 -25.77
C GLY A 103 -26.49 3.59 -25.92
N LYS A 104 -26.32 3.13 -27.14
CA LYS A 104 -25.69 1.82 -27.45
C LYS A 104 -24.19 1.88 -27.14
N VAL A 105 -23.84 2.30 -25.94
CA VAL A 105 -22.50 2.06 -25.41
C VAL A 105 -22.42 0.55 -25.31
N ASP A 106 -21.49 -0.02 -26.03
CA ASP A 106 -21.23 -1.46 -25.96
C ASP A 106 -20.66 -1.77 -24.56
N ILE A 107 -21.61 -1.76 -23.58
CA ILE A 107 -21.34 -2.00 -22.15
C ILE A 107 -20.53 -3.29 -22.03
N MET A 108 -20.81 -4.26 -22.93
CA MET A 108 -20.09 -5.52 -23.03
C MET A 108 -18.62 -5.31 -23.40
N GLN A 109 -18.34 -4.44 -24.37
CA GLN A 109 -16.97 -4.15 -24.84
C GLN A 109 -16.21 -3.34 -23.80
N GLN A 110 -16.91 -2.44 -23.11
CA GLN A 110 -16.35 -1.61 -22.03
C GLN A 110 -16.08 -2.45 -20.76
N PHE A 111 -16.97 -3.41 -20.43
CA PHE A 111 -16.73 -4.37 -19.33
C PHE A 111 -15.58 -5.33 -19.67
N LYS A 112 -15.54 -5.90 -20.88
CA LYS A 112 -14.41 -6.73 -21.32
C LYS A 112 -13.09 -5.96 -21.36
N GLY A 113 -13.13 -4.69 -21.78
CA GLY A 113 -11.98 -3.78 -21.75
C GLY A 113 -11.50 -3.51 -20.32
N SER A 114 -12.41 -3.17 -19.41
CA SER A 114 -12.12 -2.92 -17.99
C SER A 114 -11.61 -4.19 -17.28
N PHE A 115 -12.15 -5.35 -17.62
CA PHE A 115 -11.67 -6.64 -17.11
C PHE A 115 -10.27 -6.99 -17.66
N GLY A 116 -10.01 -6.72 -18.94
CA GLY A 116 -8.67 -6.85 -19.53
C GLY A 116 -7.64 -5.95 -18.82
N ILE A 117 -8.05 -4.74 -18.45
CA ILE A 117 -7.24 -3.81 -17.67
C ILE A 117 -7.02 -4.36 -16.25
N ALA A 118 -8.06 -4.85 -15.58
CA ALA A 118 -7.95 -5.46 -14.24
C ALA A 118 -7.04 -6.70 -14.24
N LEU A 119 -7.15 -7.56 -15.25
CA LEU A 119 -6.23 -8.69 -15.45
C LEU A 119 -4.80 -8.22 -15.77
N GLY A 120 -4.65 -7.12 -16.50
CA GLY A 120 -3.37 -6.45 -16.74
C GLY A 120 -2.73 -5.98 -15.44
N TYR A 121 -3.51 -5.39 -14.54
CA TYR A 121 -3.05 -5.03 -13.19
C TYR A 121 -2.68 -6.27 -12.36
N LEU A 122 -3.44 -7.35 -12.43
CA LEU A 122 -3.06 -8.63 -11.78
C LEU A 122 -1.74 -9.19 -12.32
N LYS A 123 -1.47 -9.07 -13.62
CA LYS A 123 -0.16 -9.45 -14.21
C LYS A 123 0.96 -8.51 -13.77
N SER A 124 0.68 -7.22 -13.54
CA SER A 124 1.65 -6.26 -13.04
C SER A 124 1.92 -6.38 -11.52
N LEU A 125 1.17 -7.22 -10.79
CA LEU A 125 1.41 -7.52 -9.37
C LEU A 125 2.85 -8.01 -9.11
N GLY A 126 3.50 -8.61 -10.09
CA GLY A 126 4.92 -8.98 -9.99
C GLY A 126 5.83 -7.77 -9.74
N SER A 127 5.62 -6.67 -10.46
CA SER A 127 6.38 -5.44 -10.28
C SER A 127 6.05 -4.72 -8.98
N ILE A 128 4.76 -4.63 -8.65
CA ILE A 128 4.27 -4.04 -7.38
C ILE A 128 4.75 -4.88 -6.20
N GLY A 129 4.64 -6.21 -6.31
CA GLY A 129 5.11 -7.16 -5.30
C GLY A 129 6.61 -7.05 -5.08
N PHE A 130 7.41 -6.90 -6.13
CA PHE A 130 8.85 -6.69 -6.02
C PHE A 130 9.17 -5.38 -5.26
N THR A 131 8.53 -4.27 -5.63
CA THR A 131 8.68 -2.98 -4.94
C THR A 131 8.33 -3.10 -3.46
N PHE A 132 7.23 -3.80 -3.15
CA PHE A 132 6.76 -4.02 -1.79
C PHE A 132 7.74 -4.86 -0.97
N VAL A 133 8.20 -5.99 -1.50
CA VAL A 133 9.18 -6.88 -0.84
C VAL A 133 10.50 -6.16 -0.63
N MET A 134 11.00 -5.45 -1.65
CA MET A 134 12.24 -4.68 -1.52
C MET A 134 12.14 -3.57 -0.48
N SER A 135 11.01 -2.85 -0.44
CA SER A 135 10.76 -1.82 0.57
C SER A 135 10.69 -2.39 1.98
N LEU A 136 10.06 -3.56 2.13
CA LEU A 136 9.96 -4.24 3.42
C LEU A 136 11.34 -4.73 3.90
N LEU A 137 12.15 -5.25 2.99
CA LEU A 137 13.50 -5.71 3.27
C LEU A 137 14.43 -4.54 3.65
N LEU A 138 14.39 -3.45 2.88
CA LEU A 138 15.12 -2.23 3.21
C LEU A 138 14.67 -1.65 4.56
N SER A 139 13.38 -1.59 4.80
CA SER A 139 12.81 -1.12 6.07
C SER A 139 13.29 -1.97 7.26
N PHE A 140 13.38 -3.29 7.08
CA PHE A 140 13.91 -4.19 8.09
C PHE A 140 15.35 -3.84 8.46
N PHE A 141 16.23 -3.66 7.46
CA PHE A 141 17.62 -3.27 7.70
C PHE A 141 17.72 -1.91 8.39
N PHE A 142 17.00 -0.90 7.89
CA PHE A 142 16.98 0.43 8.49
C PHE A 142 16.47 0.42 9.94
N THR A 143 15.51 -0.44 10.26
CA THR A 143 14.94 -0.52 11.60
C THR A 143 15.89 -1.22 12.58
N ILE A 144 16.61 -2.25 12.15
CA ILE A 144 17.57 -2.96 13.00
C ILE A 144 18.80 -2.10 13.26
N GLU A 145 19.32 -1.43 12.22
CA GLU A 145 20.56 -0.64 12.26
C GLU A 145 20.31 0.83 12.62
N LYS A 146 19.10 1.18 13.08
CA LYS A 146 18.72 2.58 13.33
C LYS A 146 19.69 3.31 14.26
N ASP A 147 20.21 2.63 15.29
CA ASP A 147 21.08 3.25 16.30
C ASP A 147 22.49 3.52 15.72
N ASP A 148 22.99 2.60 14.90
CA ASP A 148 24.27 2.75 14.19
C ASP A 148 24.19 3.81 13.09
N LEU A 149 23.09 3.81 12.32
CA LEU A 149 22.81 4.82 11.30
C LEU A 149 22.65 6.21 11.91
N TYR A 150 22.03 6.31 13.07
CA TYR A 150 21.92 7.58 13.80
C TYR A 150 23.28 8.06 14.28
N GLY A 151 24.14 7.16 14.80
CA GLY A 151 25.52 7.46 15.18
C GLY A 151 26.35 7.95 13.99
N PHE A 152 26.26 7.25 12.85
CA PHE A 152 26.93 7.62 11.61
C PHE A 152 26.45 8.98 11.08
N SER A 153 25.14 9.23 11.10
CA SER A 153 24.57 10.50 10.63
C SER A 153 25.02 11.70 11.45
N LYS A 154 25.27 11.53 12.76
CA LYS A 154 25.83 12.59 13.62
C LYS A 154 27.24 13.02 13.21
N GLY A 155 28.02 12.10 12.65
CA GLY A 155 29.37 12.42 12.15
C GLY A 155 29.38 13.47 11.05
N PHE A 156 28.32 13.53 10.22
CA PHE A 156 28.20 14.55 9.17
C PHE A 156 27.94 15.96 9.72
N LEU A 157 27.28 16.06 10.87
CA LEU A 157 27.02 17.35 11.55
C LEU A 157 28.29 17.97 12.13
N SER A 158 29.39 17.19 12.28
CA SER A 158 30.69 17.66 12.78
C SER A 158 31.71 17.83 11.67
N GLY A 159 31.36 17.60 10.40
CA GLY A 159 32.23 17.64 9.24
C GLY A 159 32.33 19.03 8.59
N PRO A 160 33.18 19.18 7.55
CA PRO A 160 33.40 20.45 6.84
C PRO A 160 32.14 21.02 6.14
N PHE A 161 31.12 20.19 5.92
CA PHE A 161 29.83 20.57 5.34
C PHE A 161 28.68 20.59 6.38
N ALA A 162 29.01 20.81 7.66
CA ALA A 162 28.03 20.77 8.76
C ALA A 162 26.83 21.69 8.52
N TRP A 163 27.05 22.90 7.97
CA TRP A 163 26.00 23.86 7.65
C TRP A 163 24.91 23.29 6.72
N LEU A 164 25.31 22.51 5.70
CA LEU A 164 24.36 21.89 4.75
C LEU A 164 23.62 20.71 5.41
N PHE A 165 24.33 19.91 6.20
CA PHE A 165 23.73 18.76 6.88
C PHE A 165 22.81 19.19 8.03
N GLU A 166 23.05 20.33 8.66
CA GLU A 166 22.19 20.90 9.69
C GLU A 166 20.83 21.31 9.10
N ASP A 167 20.83 21.97 7.95
CA ASP A 167 19.59 22.33 7.23
C ASP A 167 18.84 21.07 6.80
N ILE A 168 19.51 20.09 6.19
CA ILE A 168 18.91 18.82 5.79
C ILE A 168 18.30 18.10 7.00
N TYR A 169 19.01 18.05 8.13
CA TYR A 169 18.53 17.43 9.36
C TYR A 169 17.28 18.16 9.89
N HIS A 170 17.28 19.48 9.87
CA HIS A 170 16.14 20.27 10.30
C HIS A 170 14.88 19.99 9.46
N PHE A 171 15.02 20.03 8.13
CA PHE A 171 13.94 19.70 7.20
C PHE A 171 13.47 18.25 7.35
N ALA A 172 14.41 17.30 7.44
CA ALA A 172 14.08 15.89 7.64
C ALA A 172 13.32 15.66 8.94
N LYS A 173 13.70 16.32 10.03
CA LYS A 173 13.00 16.24 11.31
C LYS A 173 11.57 16.77 11.23
N ILE A 174 11.37 17.94 10.59
CA ILE A 174 10.03 18.50 10.36
C ILE A 174 9.21 17.55 9.50
N PHE A 175 9.78 17.05 8.41
CA PHE A 175 9.12 16.11 7.50
C PHE A 175 8.68 14.84 8.23
N VAL A 176 9.60 14.18 8.96
CA VAL A 176 9.29 12.94 9.69
C VAL A 176 8.21 13.17 10.74
N ASN A 177 8.28 14.26 11.49
CA ASN A 177 7.27 14.57 12.50
C ASN A 177 5.90 14.85 11.88
N THR A 178 5.83 15.69 10.86
CA THR A 178 4.55 16.07 10.22
C THR A 178 3.95 14.88 9.46
N PHE A 179 4.75 14.21 8.66
CA PHE A 179 4.30 13.07 7.88
C PHE A 179 3.97 11.86 8.78
N GLY A 180 4.71 11.69 9.86
CA GLY A 180 4.47 10.66 10.86
C GLY A 180 3.10 10.78 11.53
N VAL A 181 2.71 11.98 11.94
CA VAL A 181 1.38 12.23 12.51
C VAL A 181 0.28 11.91 11.51
N VAL A 182 0.48 12.27 10.24
CA VAL A 182 -0.49 11.95 9.17
C VAL A 182 -0.60 10.43 8.96
N LEU A 183 0.53 9.71 8.93
CA LEU A 183 0.52 8.25 8.79
C LEU A 183 -0.17 7.57 9.96
N GLU A 184 0.10 8.00 11.19
CA GLU A 184 -0.54 7.47 12.40
C GLU A 184 -2.06 7.68 12.35
N ALA A 185 -2.50 8.88 12.00
CA ALA A 185 -3.92 9.19 11.85
C ALA A 185 -4.58 8.32 10.76
N GLN A 186 -3.95 8.18 9.60
CA GLN A 186 -4.45 7.34 8.50
C GLN A 186 -4.54 5.86 8.89
N PHE A 187 -3.57 5.37 9.66
CA PHE A 187 -3.59 4.00 10.16
C PHE A 187 -4.77 3.77 11.10
N VAL A 188 -4.99 4.67 12.06
CA VAL A 188 -6.15 4.60 12.99
C VAL A 188 -7.46 4.67 12.21
N ILE A 189 -7.59 5.60 11.26
CA ILE A 189 -8.78 5.71 10.40
C ILE A 189 -9.03 4.42 9.63
N ALA A 190 -7.99 3.81 9.04
CA ALA A 190 -8.11 2.57 8.30
C ALA A 190 -8.61 1.41 9.18
N VAL A 191 -8.08 1.27 10.39
CA VAL A 191 -8.51 0.25 11.37
C VAL A 191 -9.97 0.46 11.74
N VAL A 192 -10.35 1.67 12.14
CA VAL A 192 -11.73 2.02 12.53
C VAL A 192 -12.70 1.76 11.37
N ASN A 193 -12.35 2.21 10.17
CA ASN A 193 -13.18 2.00 8.98
C ASN A 193 -13.36 0.51 8.66
N THR A 194 -12.29 -0.28 8.78
CA THR A 194 -12.35 -1.73 8.56
C THR A 194 -13.29 -2.40 9.57
N VAL A 195 -13.20 -2.04 10.84
CA VAL A 195 -14.08 -2.59 11.89
C VAL A 195 -15.54 -2.22 11.62
N ILE A 196 -15.82 -0.94 11.35
CA ILE A 196 -17.19 -0.47 11.07
C ILE A 196 -17.75 -1.18 9.85
N THR A 197 -17.00 -1.22 8.75
CA THR A 197 -17.43 -1.89 7.51
C THR A 197 -17.70 -3.37 7.73
N THR A 198 -16.84 -4.06 8.49
CA THR A 198 -17.03 -5.49 8.80
C THR A 198 -18.29 -5.73 9.62
N ILE A 199 -18.54 -4.87 10.62
CA ILE A 199 -19.77 -4.98 11.43
C ILE A 199 -21.01 -4.71 10.58
N CYS A 200 -21.00 -3.65 9.76
CA CYS A 200 -22.13 -3.34 8.87
C CYS A 200 -22.43 -4.49 7.90
N LEU A 201 -21.39 -5.09 7.31
CA LEU A 201 -21.57 -6.23 6.40
C LEU A 201 -22.03 -7.50 7.12
N ALA A 202 -21.64 -7.69 8.39
CA ALA A 202 -22.07 -8.85 9.18
C ALA A 202 -23.54 -8.77 9.63
N ILE A 203 -24.08 -7.54 9.74
CA ILE A 203 -25.50 -7.31 10.12
C ILE A 203 -26.42 -7.34 8.90
N MET A 204 -25.92 -7.05 7.72
CA MET A 204 -26.66 -7.03 6.46
C MET A 204 -26.86 -8.43 5.87
#